data_a0db95b6669f2c3981a9d74805e63b1e
#
_entry.id   a0db95b6669f2c3981a9d74805e63b1e
#
_cell.length_a   1.000
_cell.length_b   1.000
_cell.length_c   1.000
_cell.angle_alpha   90.00
_cell.angle_beta   90.00
_cell.angle_gamma   90.00
#
_symmetry.space_group_name_H-M   'P 1'
#
loop_
_entity.id
_entity.type
_entity.pdbx_description
1 polymer ?
#
loop_
_entity_poly.entity_id
_entity_poly.type
_entity_poly.pdbx_seq_one_letter_code
_entity_poly.pdbx_strand_id
1 'polypeptide(L)'
;MEGVTKEELSQIYYLNKELRMWQKELENLECQSLLRGQQLTGMPFVSGISDKTGDLAATIADIKNIIIGKKTEIQIQKKKIMTYIEQIEDSYMRQIIFYRCVSCMSWNSVAQEIGGNNTEDSVKQAFHRFFKKN
;
A
#
# COMPACT_ATOMS: atom_id res chain seq x y z
N MET A 1 -22.03 -10.03 15.60
CA MET A 1 -20.66 -9.94 15.18
C MET A 1 -20.50 -9.15 13.91
N GLU A 2 -19.59 -8.27 13.93
CA GLU A 2 -19.42 -7.37 12.82
C GLU A 2 -18.52 -7.93 11.73
N GLY A 3 -19.06 -7.98 10.52
CA GLY A 3 -18.29 -8.34 9.38
C GLY A 3 -17.44 -7.17 8.90
N VAL A 4 -16.52 -7.47 8.03
CA VAL A 4 -15.72 -6.45 7.35
C VAL A 4 -16.48 -6.05 6.09
N THR A 5 -16.56 -4.76 5.80
CA THR A 5 -17.26 -4.27 4.62
C THR A 5 -16.35 -4.30 3.40
N LYS A 6 -16.94 -4.21 2.21
CA LYS A 6 -16.17 -4.09 0.97
C LYS A 6 -15.25 -2.89 1.01
N GLU A 7 -15.72 -1.79 1.59
CA GLU A 7 -14.94 -0.56 1.68
C GLU A 7 -13.71 -0.77 2.55
N GLU A 8 -13.86 -1.49 3.66
CA GLU A 8 -12.72 -1.82 4.52
C GLU A 8 -11.73 -2.72 3.81
N LEU A 9 -12.24 -3.68 3.02
CA LEU A 9 -11.38 -4.58 2.27
C LEU A 9 -10.57 -3.86 1.19
N SER A 10 -11.11 -2.80 0.61
CA SER A 10 -10.41 -2.05 -0.41
C SER A 10 -9.38 -1.07 0.16
N GLN A 11 -9.43 -0.80 1.47
CA GLN A 11 -8.49 0.13 2.11
C GLN A 11 -7.04 -0.27 1.94
N ILE A 12 -6.72 -1.55 2.07
CA ILE A 12 -5.33 -2.00 1.93
C ILE A 12 -4.80 -1.67 0.53
N TYR A 13 -5.63 -1.84 -0.49
CA TYR A 13 -5.24 -1.53 -1.86
C TYR A 13 -4.86 -0.05 -2.00
N TYR A 14 -5.70 0.84 -1.47
CA TYR A 14 -5.44 2.27 -1.55
C TYR A 14 -4.29 2.70 -0.64
N LEU A 15 -4.16 2.09 0.54
CA LEU A 15 -3.04 2.35 1.42
C LEU A 15 -1.71 1.94 0.79
N ASN A 16 -1.68 0.81 0.08
CA ASN A 16 -0.48 0.38 -0.63
C ASN A 16 -0.13 1.35 -1.76
N LYS A 17 -1.12 1.87 -2.45
CA LYS A 17 -0.90 2.88 -3.48
C LYS A 17 -0.39 4.18 -2.89
N GLU A 18 -0.97 4.59 -1.77
CA GLU A 18 -0.53 5.79 -1.08
C GLU A 18 0.90 5.64 -0.56
N LEU A 19 1.22 4.48 -0.02
CA LEU A 19 2.59 4.19 0.42
C LEU A 19 3.58 4.33 -0.73
N ARG A 20 3.25 3.78 -1.89
CA ARG A 20 4.13 3.89 -3.07
C ARG A 20 4.29 5.34 -3.52
N MET A 21 3.21 6.12 -3.42
CA MET A 21 3.24 7.54 -3.74
C MET A 21 4.27 8.27 -2.85
N TRP A 22 4.23 8.01 -1.55
CA TRP A 22 5.16 8.62 -0.60
C TRP A 22 6.59 8.11 -0.79
N GLN A 23 6.77 6.83 -1.08
CA GLN A 23 8.09 6.27 -1.34
C GLN A 23 8.72 6.90 -2.58
N LYS A 24 7.92 7.15 -3.60
CA LYS A 24 8.39 7.79 -4.82
C LYS A 24 8.78 9.25 -4.56
N GLU A 25 8.00 9.94 -3.76
CA GLU A 25 8.31 11.33 -3.39
C GLU A 25 9.60 11.38 -2.57
N LEU A 26 9.78 10.44 -1.65
CA LEU A 26 11.03 10.36 -0.88
C LEU A 26 12.22 10.17 -1.81
N GLU A 27 12.11 9.28 -2.79
CA GLU A 27 13.15 9.02 -3.77
C GLU A 27 13.51 10.30 -4.53
N ASN A 28 12.48 11.06 -4.96
CA ASN A 28 12.69 12.32 -5.66
C ASN A 28 13.45 13.35 -4.80
N LEU A 29 13.08 13.44 -3.53
CA LEU A 29 13.71 14.39 -2.61
C LEU A 29 15.15 13.99 -2.29
N GLU A 30 15.39 12.69 -2.14
CA GLU A 30 16.74 12.18 -1.90
C GLU A 30 17.64 12.45 -3.11
N CYS A 31 17.11 12.30 -4.31
CA CYS A 31 17.82 12.66 -5.53
C CYS A 31 18.18 14.14 -5.56
N GLN A 32 17.24 15.01 -5.20
CA GLN A 32 17.50 16.45 -5.12
C GLN A 32 18.59 16.76 -4.11
N SER A 33 18.56 16.07 -2.98
CA SER A 33 19.57 16.24 -1.93
C SER A 33 20.97 15.89 -2.44
N LEU A 34 21.07 14.79 -3.18
CA LEU A 34 22.35 14.37 -3.77
C LEU A 34 22.86 15.37 -4.80
N LEU A 35 21.95 15.86 -5.65
CA LEU A 35 22.32 16.84 -6.67
C LEU A 35 22.81 18.14 -6.05
N ARG A 36 22.16 18.61 -4.99
CA ARG A 36 22.58 19.80 -4.26
C ARG A 36 23.94 19.59 -3.61
N GLY A 37 24.18 18.43 -3.04
CA GLY A 37 25.46 18.09 -2.46
C GLY A 37 26.57 18.13 -3.49
N GLN A 38 26.33 17.60 -4.69
CA GLN A 38 27.29 17.63 -5.79
C GLN A 38 27.56 19.05 -6.27
N GLN A 39 26.50 19.87 -6.35
CA GLN A 39 26.63 21.26 -6.78
C GLN A 39 27.43 22.09 -5.77
N LEU A 40 27.33 21.76 -4.51
CA LEU A 40 28.05 22.46 -3.46
C LEU A 40 29.53 22.08 -3.40
N THR A 41 29.90 20.95 -3.96
CA THR A 41 31.27 20.47 -3.97
C THR A 41 32.12 21.38 -4.87
N GLY A 42 33.09 22.06 -4.27
CA GLY A 42 33.98 22.94 -5.02
C GLY A 42 33.48 24.36 -5.27
N MET A 43 32.31 24.72 -4.72
CA MET A 43 31.76 26.06 -4.82
C MET A 43 31.97 26.84 -3.51
N PRO A 44 32.14 28.18 -3.60
CA PRO A 44 32.24 28.99 -2.38
C PRO A 44 30.96 28.85 -1.58
N PHE A 45 31.07 28.87 -0.26
CA PHE A 45 29.96 28.79 0.63
C PHE A 45 29.01 29.99 0.44
N VAL A 46 27.70 29.67 0.27
CA VAL A 46 26.67 30.71 0.18
C VAL A 46 25.66 30.43 1.30
N SER A 47 25.44 31.38 2.19
CA SER A 47 24.64 31.22 3.38
C SER A 47 23.18 30.82 3.12
N GLY A 48 22.60 31.31 2.01
CA GLY A 48 21.21 30.97 1.66
C GLY A 48 20.97 29.51 1.29
N ILE A 49 22.02 28.79 0.89
CA ILE A 49 21.93 27.38 0.50
C ILE A 49 21.74 26.51 1.75
N SER A 50 22.34 26.92 2.86
CA SER A 50 22.24 26.21 4.13
C SER A 50 20.78 26.03 4.60
N ASP A 51 19.97 27.09 4.49
CA ASP A 51 18.57 27.06 4.89
C ASP A 51 17.74 26.12 4.01
N LYS A 52 17.96 26.16 2.71
CA LYS A 52 17.25 25.28 1.76
C LYS A 52 17.61 23.81 2.00
N THR A 53 18.88 23.56 2.34
CA THR A 53 19.31 22.20 2.65
C THR A 53 18.66 21.70 3.94
N GLY A 54 18.54 22.57 4.94
CA GLY A 54 17.85 22.24 6.19
C GLY A 54 16.38 21.94 5.97
N ASP A 55 15.69 22.74 5.15
CA ASP A 55 14.29 22.53 4.82
C ASP A 55 14.11 21.20 4.09
N LEU A 56 14.98 20.89 3.17
CA LEU A 56 14.91 19.63 2.43
C LEU A 56 15.10 18.44 3.36
N ALA A 57 16.07 18.53 4.26
CA ALA A 57 16.33 17.46 5.22
C ALA A 57 15.12 17.24 6.14
N ALA A 58 14.50 18.34 6.59
CA ALA A 58 13.30 18.26 7.42
C ALA A 58 12.14 17.61 6.67
N THR A 59 11.95 17.98 5.40
CA THR A 59 10.89 17.38 4.58
C THR A 59 11.13 15.88 4.37
N ILE A 60 12.38 15.48 4.12
CA ILE A 60 12.73 14.07 3.97
C ILE A 60 12.40 13.31 5.25
N ALA A 61 12.75 13.86 6.42
CA ALA A 61 12.47 13.23 7.70
C ALA A 61 10.96 13.08 7.93
N ASP A 62 10.18 14.11 7.58
CA ASP A 62 8.73 14.08 7.71
C ASP A 62 8.12 12.98 6.83
N ILE A 63 8.58 12.86 5.59
CA ILE A 63 8.08 11.84 4.68
C ILE A 63 8.45 10.44 5.15
N LYS A 64 9.65 10.26 5.68
CA LYS A 64 10.04 8.96 6.25
C LYS A 64 9.11 8.56 7.38
N ASN A 65 8.71 9.51 8.22
CA ASN A 65 7.76 9.25 9.30
C ASN A 65 6.37 8.90 8.77
N ILE A 66 5.92 9.59 7.71
CA ILE A 66 4.65 9.25 7.06
C ILE A 66 4.69 7.82 6.52
N ILE A 67 5.79 7.43 5.90
CA ILE A 67 5.95 6.08 5.34
C ILE A 67 5.86 5.03 6.44
N ILE A 68 6.53 5.26 7.57
CA ILE A 68 6.47 4.35 8.72
C ILE A 68 5.03 4.22 9.21
N GLY A 69 4.32 5.33 9.31
CA GLY A 69 2.91 5.34 9.73
C GLY A 69 2.02 4.56 8.76
N LYS A 70 2.23 4.72 7.45
CA LYS A 70 1.46 3.98 6.45
C LYS A 70 1.72 2.49 6.51
N LYS A 71 2.97 2.09 6.69
CA LYS A 71 3.32 0.67 6.83
C LYS A 71 2.65 0.06 8.04
N THR A 72 2.63 0.78 9.15
CA THR A 72 1.97 0.32 10.37
C THR A 72 0.47 0.19 10.16
N GLU A 73 -0.15 1.18 9.53
CA GLU A 73 -1.57 1.15 9.24
C GLU A 73 -1.95 -0.04 8.37
N ILE A 74 -1.13 -0.32 7.34
CA ILE A 74 -1.34 -1.47 6.45
C ILE A 74 -1.28 -2.77 7.25
N GLN A 75 -0.33 -2.91 8.16
CA GLN A 75 -0.20 -4.12 8.97
C GLN A 75 -1.42 -4.32 9.87
N ILE A 76 -1.92 -3.25 10.45
CA ILE A 76 -3.11 -3.29 11.29
C ILE A 76 -4.32 -3.75 10.46
N GLN A 77 -4.50 -3.18 9.27
CA GLN A 77 -5.62 -3.54 8.40
C GLN A 77 -5.51 -5.00 7.91
N LYS A 78 -4.30 -5.43 7.55
CA LYS A 78 -4.08 -6.82 7.13
C LYS A 78 -4.45 -7.80 8.24
N LYS A 79 -4.03 -7.50 9.46
CA LYS A 79 -4.32 -8.37 10.60
C LYS A 79 -5.83 -8.48 10.84
N LYS A 80 -6.52 -7.35 10.75
CA LYS A 80 -7.98 -7.31 10.89
C LYS A 80 -8.67 -8.17 9.84
N ILE A 81 -8.24 -8.05 8.58
CA ILE A 81 -8.83 -8.81 7.48
C ILE A 81 -8.51 -10.30 7.62
N MET A 82 -7.29 -10.64 8.02
CA MET A 82 -6.91 -12.05 8.22
C MET A 82 -7.74 -12.70 9.32
N THR A 83 -8.03 -11.97 10.38
CA THR A 83 -8.91 -12.46 11.45
C THR A 83 -10.32 -12.72 10.91
N TYR A 84 -10.82 -11.80 10.08
CA TYR A 84 -12.12 -11.96 9.44
C TYR A 84 -12.14 -13.18 8.53
N ILE A 85 -11.10 -13.39 7.72
CA ILE A 85 -10.99 -14.51 6.79
C ILE A 85 -11.10 -15.84 7.54
N GLU A 86 -10.47 -15.94 8.71
CA GLU A 86 -10.51 -17.17 9.51
C GLU A 86 -11.94 -17.57 9.91
N GLN A 87 -12.85 -16.61 9.95
CA GLN A 87 -14.25 -16.86 10.33
C GLN A 87 -15.12 -17.30 9.17
N ILE A 88 -14.62 -17.23 7.95
CA ILE A 88 -15.37 -17.63 6.77
C ILE A 88 -15.25 -19.14 6.60
N GLU A 89 -16.37 -19.82 6.41
CA GLU A 89 -16.39 -21.28 6.31
C GLU A 89 -15.90 -21.79 4.96
N ASP A 90 -16.18 -21.05 3.89
CA ASP A 90 -15.85 -21.45 2.53
C ASP A 90 -14.41 -21.16 2.20
N SER A 91 -13.60 -22.21 1.99
CA SER A 91 -12.18 -22.06 1.67
C SER A 91 -11.96 -21.31 0.37
N TYR A 92 -12.83 -21.52 -0.61
CA TYR A 92 -12.74 -20.81 -1.89
C TYR A 92 -12.84 -19.30 -1.66
N MET A 93 -13.80 -18.87 -0.85
CA MET A 93 -13.99 -17.45 -0.55
C MET A 93 -12.83 -16.90 0.30
N ARG A 94 -12.32 -17.71 1.24
CA ARG A 94 -11.15 -17.29 2.03
C ARG A 94 -9.97 -16.98 1.13
N GLN A 95 -9.73 -17.80 0.12
CA GLN A 95 -8.63 -17.61 -0.81
C GLN A 95 -8.84 -16.38 -1.70
N ILE A 96 -10.06 -16.18 -2.18
CA ILE A 96 -10.38 -15.02 -3.01
C ILE A 96 -10.11 -13.74 -2.23
N ILE A 97 -10.61 -13.65 -1.01
CA ILE A 97 -10.44 -12.45 -0.18
C ILE A 97 -8.98 -12.22 0.16
N PHE A 98 -8.26 -13.29 0.50
CA PHE A 98 -6.85 -13.16 0.83
C PHE A 98 -6.05 -12.60 -0.36
N TYR A 99 -6.18 -13.24 -1.51
CA TYR A 99 -5.40 -12.81 -2.67
C TYR A 99 -5.80 -11.43 -3.16
N ARG A 100 -7.10 -11.12 -3.14
CA ARG A 100 -7.57 -9.82 -3.63
C ARG A 100 -7.30 -8.70 -2.64
N CYS A 101 -7.53 -8.93 -1.37
CA CYS A 101 -7.54 -7.85 -0.38
C CYS A 101 -6.26 -7.77 0.44
N VAL A 102 -5.65 -8.88 0.79
CA VAL A 102 -4.40 -8.87 1.56
C VAL A 102 -3.21 -8.74 0.63
N SER A 103 -3.17 -9.55 -0.42
CA SER A 103 -2.08 -9.52 -1.40
C SER A 103 -2.28 -8.47 -2.49
N CYS A 104 -3.46 -7.89 -2.58
CA CYS A 104 -3.80 -6.82 -3.53
C CYS A 104 -3.59 -7.20 -4.98
N MET A 105 -3.90 -8.45 -5.33
CA MET A 105 -3.77 -8.95 -6.69
C MET A 105 -4.91 -8.46 -7.57
N SER A 106 -4.65 -8.36 -8.88
CA SER A 106 -5.70 -8.14 -9.86
C SER A 106 -6.62 -9.37 -9.89
N TRP A 107 -7.85 -9.19 -10.37
CA TRP A 107 -8.79 -10.32 -10.47
C TRP A 107 -8.25 -11.46 -11.33
N ASN A 108 -7.54 -11.12 -12.40
CA ASN A 108 -6.94 -12.13 -13.25
C ASN A 108 -5.88 -12.94 -12.51
N SER A 109 -5.05 -12.26 -11.71
CA SER A 109 -4.02 -12.93 -10.90
C SER A 109 -4.66 -13.81 -9.83
N VAL A 110 -5.75 -13.36 -9.21
CA VAL A 110 -6.49 -14.16 -8.24
C VAL A 110 -6.97 -15.46 -8.87
N ALA A 111 -7.56 -15.37 -10.07
CA ALA A 111 -8.05 -16.56 -10.76
C ALA A 111 -6.93 -17.54 -11.08
N GLN A 112 -5.78 -17.02 -11.50
CA GLN A 112 -4.62 -17.86 -11.81
C GLN A 112 -4.05 -18.54 -10.57
N GLU A 113 -4.00 -17.81 -9.47
CA GLU A 113 -3.46 -18.33 -8.20
C GLU A 113 -4.32 -19.47 -7.66
N ILE A 114 -5.64 -19.30 -7.70
CA ILE A 114 -6.57 -20.34 -7.25
C ILE A 114 -6.55 -21.53 -8.22
N GLY A 115 -6.45 -21.24 -9.51
CA GLY A 115 -6.31 -22.28 -10.53
C GLY A 115 -7.62 -22.96 -10.88
N GLY A 116 -7.52 -24.17 -11.41
CA GLY A 116 -8.68 -24.92 -11.88
C GLY A 116 -9.35 -24.24 -13.06
N ASN A 117 -10.65 -24.21 -13.06
CA ASN A 117 -11.44 -23.59 -14.12
C ASN A 117 -11.84 -22.16 -13.80
N ASN A 118 -11.19 -21.55 -12.81
CA ASN A 118 -11.54 -20.21 -12.41
C ASN A 118 -11.08 -19.18 -13.43
N THR A 119 -11.95 -18.22 -13.71
CA THR A 119 -11.67 -17.09 -14.59
C THR A 119 -11.75 -15.82 -13.79
N GLU A 120 -11.26 -14.73 -14.37
CA GLU A 120 -11.39 -13.41 -13.78
C GLU A 120 -12.83 -13.11 -13.40
N ASP A 121 -13.76 -13.37 -14.33
CA ASP A 121 -15.18 -13.11 -14.08
C ASP A 121 -15.76 -13.99 -12.98
N SER A 122 -15.39 -15.27 -12.94
CA SER A 122 -15.95 -16.19 -11.95
C SER A 122 -15.56 -15.81 -10.53
N VAL A 123 -14.29 -15.45 -10.29
CA VAL A 123 -13.85 -15.06 -8.95
C VAL A 123 -14.41 -13.71 -8.54
N LYS A 124 -14.49 -12.78 -9.49
CA LYS A 124 -15.06 -11.45 -9.25
C LYS A 124 -16.53 -11.55 -8.88
N GLN A 125 -17.31 -12.33 -9.62
CA GLN A 125 -18.73 -12.53 -9.33
C GLN A 125 -18.94 -13.23 -7.98
N ALA A 126 -18.13 -14.24 -7.68
CA ALA A 126 -18.21 -14.93 -6.39
C ALA A 126 -17.97 -13.96 -5.23
N PHE A 127 -16.98 -13.10 -5.37
CA PHE A 127 -16.65 -12.08 -4.36
C PHE A 127 -17.83 -11.13 -4.15
N HIS A 128 -18.37 -10.56 -5.21
CA HIS A 128 -19.48 -9.61 -5.13
C HIS A 128 -20.74 -10.26 -4.57
N ARG A 129 -21.00 -11.50 -4.97
CA ARG A 129 -22.14 -12.25 -4.49
C ARG A 129 -22.06 -12.52 -2.99
N PHE A 130 -20.87 -12.85 -2.52
CA PHE A 130 -20.65 -13.10 -1.10
C PHE A 130 -20.99 -11.87 -0.26
N PHE A 131 -20.54 -10.70 -0.67
CA PHE A 131 -20.80 -9.47 0.08
C PHE A 131 -22.22 -8.97 -0.10
N LYS A 132 -22.87 -9.32 -1.18
CA LYS A 132 -24.28 -8.96 -1.37
C LYS A 132 -25.19 -9.73 -0.42
N LYS A 133 -24.85 -10.99 -0.11
CA LYS A 133 -25.64 -11.81 0.82
C LYS A 133 -25.44 -11.41 2.27
N ASN A 134 -24.33 -10.83 2.58
CA ASN A 134 -23.96 -10.44 3.93
C ASN A 134 -24.02 -8.93 4.07
#